data_8a017f567572170b648b43a4be71ccf5
#
_entry.id   8a017f567572170b648b43a4be71ccf5
#
_cell.length_a   1.000
_cell.length_b   1.000
_cell.length_c   1.000
_cell.angle_alpha   90.00
_cell.angle_beta   90.00
_cell.angle_gamma   90.00
#
_symmetry.space_group_name_H-M   'P 1'
#
loop_
_entity.id
_entity.type
_entity.pdbx_description
1 polymer ?
#
loop_
_entity_poly.entity_id
_entity_poly.type
_entity_poly.pdbx_seq_one_letter_code
_entity_poly.pdbx_strand_id
1 'polypeptide(L)'
;MNIGIIGLPQTGKRTLFKLLVGEGALPAHADPRQIHRGVAEVQDSRFEKILGIYQPRKQTRARLEVQLFPKIEEDVVRKGTIFRDMDEVEALCHVVRAFEDDSLYHMWGGPDPERAIEFVRSELVLHDLMFVEKRLERIEVDLKKFKDEKRRREQVLLERFRDHLEEEKPLRLLEISREEHLLVKSYPFLTQRQMIVALNVSEGQLADKTLIRGLEERFAGLGLLFVQIPAQAEADIQGLESEEERLEFMKEMGLPDTALHLLTAKFIEAVGLISFFTAASNELRQWFVRAGALAPETAGKIHGDMERGFIRAEVVH
;
A
#
# COMPACT_ATOMS: atom_id res chain seq x y z
N MET A 1 -1.80 -2.77 10.08
CA MET A 1 -1.56 -1.96 8.88
C MET A 1 -2.16 -2.71 7.70
N ASN A 2 -3.08 -2.07 6.98
CA ASN A 2 -3.88 -2.72 5.95
C ASN A 2 -3.51 -2.18 4.57
N ILE A 3 -3.16 -3.08 3.65
CA ILE A 3 -2.71 -2.74 2.31
C ILE A 3 -3.61 -3.41 1.28
N GLY A 4 -4.08 -2.62 0.31
CA GLY A 4 -4.91 -3.10 -0.78
C GLY A 4 -4.13 -3.32 -2.08
N ILE A 5 -4.11 -4.54 -2.59
CA ILE A 5 -3.56 -4.86 -3.91
C ILE A 5 -4.65 -4.67 -4.96
N ILE A 6 -4.43 -3.73 -5.86
CA ILE A 6 -5.33 -3.37 -6.96
C ILE A 6 -4.62 -3.45 -8.32
N GLY A 7 -5.38 -3.38 -9.40
CA GLY A 7 -4.84 -3.30 -10.77
C GLY A 7 -5.73 -3.98 -11.80
N LEU A 8 -5.35 -3.84 -13.05
CA LEU A 8 -6.05 -4.36 -14.22
C LEU A 8 -6.06 -5.90 -14.27
N PRO A 9 -6.83 -6.51 -15.19
CA PRO A 9 -6.76 -7.95 -15.43
C PRO A 9 -5.34 -8.41 -15.79
N GLN A 10 -4.97 -9.60 -15.34
CA GLN A 10 -3.72 -10.31 -15.70
C GLN A 10 -2.42 -9.52 -15.51
N THR A 11 -2.36 -8.66 -14.48
CA THR A 11 -1.16 -7.90 -14.12
C THR A 11 -0.23 -8.63 -13.14
N GLY A 12 -0.60 -9.84 -12.68
CA GLY A 12 0.18 -10.58 -11.69
C GLY A 12 -0.21 -10.33 -10.23
N LYS A 13 -1.35 -9.66 -9.96
CA LYS A 13 -1.83 -9.38 -8.59
C LYS A 13 -1.94 -10.62 -7.69
N ARG A 14 -2.48 -11.73 -8.24
CA ARG A 14 -2.66 -12.97 -7.48
C ARG A 14 -1.31 -13.61 -7.14
N THR A 15 -0.37 -13.59 -8.08
CA THR A 15 1.00 -14.04 -7.86
C THR A 15 1.66 -13.23 -6.77
N LEU A 16 1.58 -11.89 -6.86
CA LEU A 16 2.11 -11.01 -5.83
C LEU A 16 1.47 -11.22 -4.46
N PHE A 17 0.15 -11.39 -4.40
CA PHE A 17 -0.54 -11.67 -3.14
C PHE A 17 -0.02 -12.95 -2.49
N LYS A 18 0.13 -14.04 -3.27
CA LYS A 18 0.69 -15.30 -2.79
C LYS A 18 2.14 -15.17 -2.32
N LEU A 19 2.97 -14.41 -3.03
CA LEU A 19 4.35 -14.11 -2.62
C LEU A 19 4.41 -13.43 -1.25
N LEU A 20 3.46 -12.52 -0.97
CA LEU A 20 3.42 -11.78 0.29
C LEU A 20 2.88 -12.62 1.47
N VAL A 21 1.85 -13.41 1.25
CA VAL A 21 1.11 -14.08 2.34
C VAL A 21 1.28 -15.60 2.37
N GLY A 22 1.95 -16.15 1.37
CA GLY A 22 2.16 -17.60 1.19
C GLY A 22 1.15 -18.24 0.24
N GLU A 23 1.58 -19.31 -0.43
CA GLU A 23 0.82 -20.03 -1.45
C GLU A 23 -0.56 -20.53 -0.96
N GLY A 24 -0.63 -21.00 0.27
CA GLY A 24 -1.86 -21.54 0.86
C GLY A 24 -2.95 -20.51 1.14
N ALA A 25 -2.64 -19.22 1.12
CA ALA A 25 -3.59 -18.16 1.45
C ALA A 25 -4.64 -17.90 0.35
N LEU A 26 -4.38 -18.34 -0.88
CA LEU A 26 -5.29 -18.17 -2.01
C LEU A 26 -5.54 -19.51 -2.72
N PRO A 27 -6.69 -20.17 -2.48
CA PRO A 27 -7.04 -21.40 -3.16
C PRO A 27 -7.05 -21.28 -4.69
N ALA A 28 -6.73 -22.35 -5.40
CA ALA A 28 -6.69 -22.36 -6.86
C ALA A 28 -8.03 -21.91 -7.51
N HIS A 29 -9.14 -22.23 -6.86
CA HIS A 29 -10.51 -21.88 -7.35
C HIS A 29 -11.11 -20.68 -6.59
N ALA A 30 -10.28 -19.83 -5.98
CA ALA A 30 -10.77 -18.62 -5.32
C ALA A 30 -11.51 -17.71 -6.29
N ASP A 31 -12.72 -17.25 -5.90
CA ASP A 31 -13.54 -16.38 -6.74
C ASP A 31 -12.81 -15.05 -7.03
N PRO A 32 -12.55 -14.73 -8.30
CA PRO A 32 -11.83 -13.50 -8.67
C PRO A 32 -12.62 -12.22 -8.39
N ARG A 33 -13.90 -12.32 -8.05
CA ARG A 33 -14.79 -11.20 -7.70
C ARG A 33 -14.84 -10.91 -6.21
N GLN A 34 -14.28 -11.77 -5.38
CA GLN A 34 -14.22 -11.57 -3.93
C GLN A 34 -12.90 -10.96 -3.50
N ILE A 35 -12.94 -10.26 -2.37
CA ILE A 35 -11.74 -9.76 -1.71
C ILE A 35 -11.12 -10.91 -0.91
N HIS A 36 -9.84 -11.17 -1.15
CA HIS A 36 -9.09 -12.15 -0.37
C HIS A 36 -8.18 -11.43 0.61
N ARG A 37 -8.14 -11.92 1.83
CA ARG A 37 -7.35 -11.33 2.93
C ARG A 37 -6.27 -12.30 3.36
N GLY A 38 -5.10 -11.78 3.66
CA GLY A 38 -3.98 -12.54 4.19
C GLY A 38 -3.11 -11.68 5.09
N VAL A 39 -2.16 -12.31 5.75
CA VAL A 39 -1.23 -11.64 6.66
C VAL A 39 0.18 -11.95 6.21
N ALA A 40 0.96 -10.90 5.95
CA ALA A 40 2.39 -10.99 5.65
C ALA A 40 3.20 -10.60 6.89
N GLU A 41 4.27 -11.33 7.18
CA GLU A 41 5.24 -10.93 8.20
C GLU A 41 6.27 -9.97 7.59
N VAL A 42 6.53 -8.87 8.28
CA VAL A 42 7.49 -7.87 7.80
C VAL A 42 8.91 -8.41 7.95
N GLN A 43 9.60 -8.48 6.85
CA GLN A 43 11.02 -8.81 6.85
C GLN A 43 11.86 -7.54 7.03
N ASP A 44 12.84 -7.60 7.90
CA ASP A 44 13.75 -6.50 8.18
C ASP A 44 15.13 -7.07 8.52
N SER A 45 16.13 -6.74 7.73
CA SER A 45 17.49 -7.27 7.90
C SER A 45 18.09 -6.94 9.27
N ARG A 46 17.64 -5.86 9.92
CA ARG A 46 18.05 -5.50 11.28
C ARG A 46 17.52 -6.51 12.30
N PHE A 47 16.31 -7.03 12.08
CA PHE A 47 15.73 -8.07 12.95
C PHE A 47 16.60 -9.32 12.96
N GLU A 48 17.08 -9.76 11.78
CA GLU A 48 17.96 -10.93 11.64
C GLU A 48 19.30 -10.71 12.36
N LYS A 49 19.89 -9.51 12.23
CA LYS A 49 21.12 -9.17 12.93
C LYS A 49 20.95 -9.22 14.46
N ILE A 50 19.86 -8.64 14.96
CA ILE A 50 19.56 -8.64 16.39
C ILE A 50 19.29 -10.07 16.88
N LEU A 51 18.59 -10.89 16.08
CA LEU A 51 18.32 -12.28 16.35
C LEU A 51 19.62 -13.08 16.56
N GLY A 52 20.61 -12.88 15.68
CA GLY A 52 21.93 -13.50 15.78
C GLY A 52 22.69 -13.12 17.06
N ILE A 53 22.51 -11.89 17.56
CA ILE A 53 23.18 -11.40 18.78
C ILE A 53 22.50 -11.92 20.06
N TYR A 54 21.17 -11.80 20.15
CA TYR A 54 20.43 -12.07 21.40
C TYR A 54 19.93 -13.50 21.54
N GLN A 55 19.78 -14.25 20.44
CA GLN A 55 19.28 -15.63 20.41
C GLN A 55 18.06 -15.87 21.31
N PRO A 56 16.99 -15.08 21.17
CA PRO A 56 15.82 -15.15 22.06
C PRO A 56 15.04 -16.44 21.83
N ARG A 57 14.33 -16.91 22.85
CA ARG A 57 13.46 -18.10 22.72
C ARG A 57 12.20 -17.81 21.90
N LYS A 58 11.75 -16.55 21.87
CA LYS A 58 10.55 -16.12 21.16
C LYS A 58 10.86 -14.97 20.21
N GLN A 59 10.30 -15.07 19.02
CA GLN A 59 10.42 -14.09 17.95
C GLN A 59 9.03 -13.63 17.56
N THR A 60 8.82 -12.32 17.44
CA THR A 60 7.55 -11.75 16.99
C THR A 60 7.83 -10.66 15.97
N ARG A 61 7.59 -10.96 14.70
CA ARG A 61 7.67 -9.97 13.62
C ARG A 61 6.41 -9.12 13.57
N ALA A 62 6.54 -7.91 13.09
CA ALA A 62 5.38 -7.09 12.79
C ALA A 62 4.62 -7.69 11.59
N ARG A 63 3.32 -7.44 11.54
CA ARG A 63 2.42 -8.03 10.53
C ARG A 63 1.72 -6.95 9.73
N LEU A 64 1.57 -7.24 8.44
CA LEU A 64 0.78 -6.47 7.49
C LEU A 64 -0.45 -7.29 7.09
N GLU A 65 -1.61 -6.69 7.17
CA GLU A 65 -2.82 -7.26 6.56
C GLU A 65 -2.83 -6.85 5.08
N VAL A 66 -2.90 -7.84 4.21
CA VAL A 66 -2.91 -7.67 2.77
C VAL A 66 -4.27 -8.06 2.23
N GLN A 67 -4.89 -7.19 1.46
CA GLN A 67 -6.18 -7.42 0.82
C GLN A 67 -5.98 -7.42 -0.69
N LEU A 68 -6.36 -8.52 -1.34
CA LEU A 68 -6.38 -8.62 -2.79
C LEU A 68 -7.78 -8.26 -3.29
N PHE A 69 -7.87 -7.15 -4.00
CA PHE A 69 -9.13 -6.70 -4.59
C PHE A 69 -9.39 -7.32 -5.98
N PRO A 70 -10.65 -7.42 -6.38
CA PRO A 70 -11.02 -7.77 -7.74
C PRO A 70 -10.30 -6.92 -8.78
N LYS A 71 -10.30 -7.39 -10.03
CA LYS A 71 -9.71 -6.64 -11.15
C LYS A 71 -10.48 -5.34 -11.40
N ILE A 72 -9.74 -4.28 -11.70
CA ILE A 72 -10.30 -3.02 -12.18
C ILE A 72 -10.51 -3.15 -13.70
N GLU A 73 -11.74 -2.92 -14.15
CA GLU A 73 -12.13 -2.90 -15.56
C GLU A 73 -12.82 -1.58 -15.88
N GLU A 74 -13.02 -1.28 -17.15
CA GLU A 74 -13.82 -0.12 -17.56
C GLU A 74 -15.20 -0.14 -16.89
N ASP A 75 -15.72 1.03 -16.53
CA ASP A 75 -16.97 1.24 -15.80
C ASP A 75 -17.04 0.74 -14.33
N VAL A 76 -15.91 0.38 -13.73
CA VAL A 76 -15.88 -0.07 -12.33
C VAL A 76 -16.40 1.00 -11.39
N VAL A 77 -16.05 2.26 -11.61
CA VAL A 77 -16.53 3.40 -10.80
C VAL A 77 -18.03 3.55 -10.91
N ARG A 78 -18.58 3.47 -12.11
CA ARG A 78 -20.03 3.58 -12.34
C ARG A 78 -20.82 2.45 -11.66
N LYS A 79 -20.24 1.26 -11.59
CA LYS A 79 -20.83 0.10 -10.89
C LYS A 79 -20.64 0.18 -9.36
N GLY A 80 -19.71 0.99 -8.86
CA GLY A 80 -19.60 1.42 -7.46
C GLY A 80 -19.30 0.34 -6.41
N THR A 81 -18.97 -0.89 -6.81
CA THR A 81 -18.89 -2.02 -5.87
C THR A 81 -17.50 -2.24 -5.30
N ILE A 82 -16.44 -2.10 -6.11
CA ILE A 82 -15.07 -2.43 -5.69
C ILE A 82 -14.51 -1.42 -4.68
N PHE A 83 -14.81 -0.13 -4.87
CA PHE A 83 -14.21 0.94 -4.05
C PHE A 83 -14.81 1.07 -2.66
N ARG A 84 -16.04 0.57 -2.43
CA ARG A 84 -16.68 0.60 -1.11
C ARG A 84 -15.93 -0.22 -0.06
N ASP A 85 -15.30 -1.31 -0.51
CA ASP A 85 -14.63 -2.23 0.40
C ASP A 85 -13.17 -1.82 0.67
N MET A 86 -12.72 -0.68 0.09
CA MET A 86 -11.37 -0.14 0.31
C MET A 86 -11.25 0.81 1.50
N ASP A 87 -12.34 1.03 2.26
CA ASP A 87 -12.36 1.99 3.37
C ASP A 87 -11.36 1.65 4.49
N GLU A 88 -11.07 0.37 4.69
CA GLU A 88 -10.16 -0.12 5.72
C GLU A 88 -8.68 -0.08 5.32
N VAL A 89 -8.38 0.24 4.06
CA VAL A 89 -7.02 0.18 3.53
C VAL A 89 -6.27 1.47 3.84
N GLU A 90 -5.04 1.37 4.34
CA GLU A 90 -4.18 2.53 4.65
C GLU A 90 -3.31 2.96 3.47
N ALA A 91 -2.93 2.01 2.62
CA ALA A 91 -2.18 2.26 1.38
C ALA A 91 -2.65 1.33 0.25
N LEU A 92 -2.50 1.76 -0.99
CA LEU A 92 -2.82 0.99 -2.18
C LEU A 92 -1.54 0.53 -2.89
N CYS A 93 -1.50 -0.73 -3.30
CA CYS A 93 -0.49 -1.29 -4.18
C CYS A 93 -1.11 -1.54 -5.55
N HIS A 94 -0.83 -0.68 -6.50
CA HIS A 94 -1.26 -0.84 -7.87
C HIS A 94 -0.25 -1.70 -8.65
N VAL A 95 -0.63 -2.93 -8.95
CA VAL A 95 0.20 -3.86 -9.74
C VAL A 95 0.01 -3.56 -11.22
N VAL A 96 1.08 -3.19 -11.89
CA VAL A 96 1.12 -2.79 -13.29
C VAL A 96 1.99 -3.78 -14.07
N ARG A 97 1.44 -4.33 -15.15
CA ARG A 97 2.16 -5.24 -16.03
C ARG A 97 3.08 -4.46 -16.97
N ALA A 98 4.37 -4.79 -16.96
CA ALA A 98 5.37 -4.22 -17.85
C ALA A 98 6.05 -5.29 -18.75
N PHE A 99 5.77 -6.58 -18.54
CA PHE A 99 6.28 -7.68 -19.35
C PHE A 99 5.32 -8.02 -20.49
N GLU A 100 5.86 -8.49 -21.60
CA GLU A 100 5.10 -9.01 -22.72
C GLU A 100 4.83 -10.51 -22.56
N ASP A 101 3.62 -10.95 -22.89
CA ASP A 101 3.20 -12.33 -22.94
C ASP A 101 1.94 -12.44 -23.82
N ASP A 102 2.10 -12.96 -25.02
CA ASP A 102 1.04 -13.08 -26.02
C ASP A 102 -0.08 -14.04 -25.60
N SER A 103 0.16 -14.92 -24.64
CA SER A 103 -0.83 -15.86 -24.10
C SER A 103 -1.80 -15.19 -23.13
N LEU A 104 -1.48 -14.02 -22.60
CA LEU A 104 -2.25 -13.30 -21.61
C LEU A 104 -3.04 -12.16 -22.24
N TYR A 105 -4.35 -12.11 -21.95
CA TYR A 105 -5.19 -10.99 -22.35
C TYR A 105 -4.66 -9.65 -21.85
N HIS A 106 -4.70 -8.65 -22.69
CA HIS A 106 -4.45 -7.27 -22.34
C HIS A 106 -5.56 -6.35 -22.84
N MET A 107 -6.02 -5.44 -21.98
CA MET A 107 -7.17 -4.55 -22.27
C MET A 107 -6.93 -3.68 -23.53
N TRP A 108 -5.69 -3.32 -23.81
CA TRP A 108 -5.31 -2.43 -24.93
C TRP A 108 -4.36 -3.06 -25.93
N GLY A 109 -4.32 -4.39 -26.00
CA GLY A 109 -3.55 -5.15 -26.99
C GLY A 109 -2.09 -5.40 -26.64
N GLY A 110 -1.54 -4.76 -25.61
CA GLY A 110 -0.17 -4.93 -25.12
C GLY A 110 0.07 -4.17 -23.81
N PRO A 111 1.18 -4.44 -23.09
CA PRO A 111 1.48 -3.74 -21.85
C PRO A 111 1.81 -2.27 -22.11
N ASP A 112 1.07 -1.41 -21.47
CA ASP A 112 1.28 0.05 -21.44
C ASP A 112 1.21 0.53 -19.99
N PRO A 113 2.34 0.52 -19.27
CA PRO A 113 2.40 0.90 -17.87
C PRO A 113 1.95 2.32 -17.59
N GLU A 114 2.28 3.28 -18.45
CA GLU A 114 1.89 4.69 -18.27
C GLU A 114 0.37 4.81 -18.32
N ARG A 115 -0.25 4.27 -19.36
CA ARG A 115 -1.70 4.26 -19.52
C ARG A 115 -2.43 3.51 -18.41
N ALA A 116 -1.85 2.42 -17.92
CA ALA A 116 -2.43 1.65 -16.82
C ALA A 116 -2.43 2.46 -15.51
N ILE A 117 -1.36 3.19 -15.22
CA ILE A 117 -1.25 4.06 -14.05
C ILE A 117 -2.25 5.22 -14.16
N GLU A 118 -2.29 5.89 -15.30
CA GLU A 118 -3.23 7.00 -15.54
C GLU A 118 -4.68 6.55 -15.41
N PHE A 119 -5.05 5.43 -16.03
CA PHE A 119 -6.40 4.90 -15.97
C PHE A 119 -6.86 4.64 -14.53
N VAL A 120 -6.07 3.88 -13.75
CA VAL A 120 -6.45 3.57 -12.35
C VAL A 120 -6.48 4.84 -11.50
N ARG A 121 -5.54 5.75 -11.70
CA ARG A 121 -5.50 7.04 -10.99
C ARG A 121 -6.77 7.87 -11.27
N SER A 122 -7.16 7.99 -12.53
CA SER A 122 -8.35 8.74 -12.94
C SER A 122 -9.64 8.11 -12.38
N GLU A 123 -9.74 6.78 -12.34
CA GLU A 123 -10.87 6.08 -11.72
C GLU A 123 -10.99 6.37 -10.22
N LEU A 124 -9.86 6.43 -9.49
CA LEU A 124 -9.85 6.79 -8.05
C LEU A 124 -10.24 8.25 -7.84
N VAL A 125 -9.76 9.17 -8.67
CA VAL A 125 -10.14 10.59 -8.63
C VAL A 125 -11.62 10.75 -8.91
N LEU A 126 -12.14 10.08 -9.94
CA LEU A 126 -13.57 10.13 -10.28
C LEU A 126 -14.45 9.60 -9.14
N HIS A 127 -14.03 8.52 -8.49
CA HIS A 127 -14.73 7.98 -7.32
C HIS A 127 -14.86 9.04 -6.21
N ASP A 128 -13.75 9.68 -5.85
CA ASP A 128 -13.74 10.67 -4.78
C ASP A 128 -14.52 11.93 -5.17
N LEU A 129 -14.41 12.37 -6.43
CA LEU A 129 -15.17 13.51 -6.96
C LEU A 129 -16.69 13.26 -6.88
N MET A 130 -17.16 12.10 -7.33
CA MET A 130 -18.59 11.74 -7.21
C MET A 130 -19.08 11.71 -5.77
N PHE A 131 -18.23 11.26 -4.84
CA PHE A 131 -18.55 11.30 -3.41
C PHE A 131 -18.68 12.74 -2.89
N VAL A 132 -17.70 13.60 -3.24
CA VAL A 132 -17.69 15.03 -2.85
C VAL A 132 -18.92 15.76 -3.37
N GLU A 133 -19.23 15.63 -4.66
CA GLU A 133 -20.42 16.25 -5.28
C GLU A 133 -21.70 15.84 -4.56
N LYS A 134 -21.92 14.55 -4.38
CA LYS A 134 -23.10 14.03 -3.68
C LYS A 134 -23.17 14.49 -2.22
N ARG A 135 -22.04 14.69 -1.58
CA ARG A 135 -22.00 15.19 -0.19
C ARG A 135 -22.30 16.68 -0.14
N LEU A 136 -21.78 17.48 -1.07
CA LEU A 136 -22.07 18.90 -1.21
C LEU A 136 -23.57 19.15 -1.44
N GLU A 137 -24.21 18.43 -2.35
CA GLU A 137 -25.65 18.51 -2.57
C GLU A 137 -26.46 18.31 -1.28
N ARG A 138 -26.09 17.31 -0.48
CA ARG A 138 -26.75 17.03 0.82
C ARG A 138 -26.53 18.17 1.81
N ILE A 139 -25.32 18.70 1.92
CA ILE A 139 -24.98 19.80 2.81
C ILE A 139 -25.79 21.05 2.45
N GLU A 140 -25.91 21.39 1.15
CA GLU A 140 -26.71 22.52 0.69
C GLU A 140 -28.16 22.41 1.09
N VAL A 141 -28.76 21.23 0.96
CA VAL A 141 -30.15 20.98 1.40
C VAL A 141 -30.30 21.16 2.91
N ASP A 142 -29.34 20.68 3.68
CA ASP A 142 -29.36 20.78 5.15
C ASP A 142 -29.17 22.23 5.63
N LEU A 143 -28.26 22.99 5.02
CA LEU A 143 -27.98 24.39 5.37
C LEU A 143 -29.16 25.34 5.03
N LYS A 144 -30.01 24.97 4.06
CA LYS A 144 -31.26 25.71 3.81
C LYS A 144 -32.26 25.57 4.97
N LYS A 145 -32.17 24.50 5.76
CA LYS A 145 -33.09 24.20 6.87
C LYS A 145 -32.53 24.61 8.22
N PHE A 146 -31.24 24.50 8.42
CA PHE A 146 -30.58 24.70 9.71
C PHE A 146 -29.31 25.54 9.56
N LYS A 147 -29.08 26.46 10.50
CA LYS A 147 -27.81 27.16 10.63
C LYS A 147 -26.83 26.24 11.37
N ASP A 148 -25.90 25.62 10.66
CA ASP A 148 -24.89 24.71 11.22
C ASP A 148 -23.47 25.14 10.73
N GLU A 149 -22.72 25.74 11.65
CA GLU A 149 -21.39 26.28 11.37
C GLU A 149 -20.39 25.15 11.02
N LYS A 150 -20.57 23.98 11.63
CA LYS A 150 -19.70 22.83 11.30
C LYS A 150 -19.92 22.38 9.85
N ARG A 151 -21.17 22.31 9.39
CA ARG A 151 -21.50 21.99 8.01
C ARG A 151 -21.04 23.04 7.02
N ARG A 152 -21.01 24.30 7.40
CA ARG A 152 -20.42 25.35 6.55
C ARG A 152 -18.92 25.17 6.36
N ARG A 153 -18.21 24.87 7.44
CA ARG A 153 -16.76 24.56 7.35
C ARG A 153 -16.51 23.31 6.51
N GLU A 154 -17.32 22.29 6.68
CA GLU A 154 -17.27 21.07 5.87
C GLU A 154 -17.51 21.38 4.38
N GLN A 155 -18.52 22.23 4.06
CA GLN A 155 -18.81 22.65 2.70
C GLN A 155 -17.59 23.33 2.03
N VAL A 156 -17.01 24.32 2.69
CA VAL A 156 -15.83 25.03 2.17
C VAL A 156 -14.67 24.08 1.92
N LEU A 157 -14.43 23.12 2.80
CA LEU A 157 -13.39 22.12 2.62
C LEU A 157 -13.69 21.19 1.42
N LEU A 158 -14.93 20.73 1.29
CA LEU A 158 -15.32 19.86 0.18
C LEU A 158 -15.34 20.60 -1.18
N GLU A 159 -15.62 21.88 -1.22
CA GLU A 159 -15.46 22.70 -2.43
C GLU A 159 -13.98 22.76 -2.87
N ARG A 160 -13.04 22.95 -1.92
CA ARG A 160 -11.59 22.85 -2.21
C ARG A 160 -11.20 21.44 -2.67
N PHE A 161 -11.80 20.41 -2.13
CA PHE A 161 -11.56 19.02 -2.56
C PHE A 161 -12.03 18.80 -3.99
N ARG A 162 -13.25 19.28 -4.32
CA ARG A 162 -13.78 19.22 -5.67
C ARG A 162 -12.85 19.88 -6.68
N ASP A 163 -12.50 21.14 -6.43
CA ASP A 163 -11.64 21.92 -7.34
C ASP A 163 -10.27 21.23 -7.56
N HIS A 164 -9.69 20.63 -6.50
CA HIS A 164 -8.44 19.89 -6.57
C HIS A 164 -8.57 18.56 -7.35
N LEU A 165 -9.69 17.85 -7.20
CA LEU A 165 -9.97 16.62 -7.92
C LEU A 165 -10.33 16.88 -9.40
N GLU A 166 -11.01 17.98 -9.72
CA GLU A 166 -11.29 18.42 -11.10
C GLU A 166 -9.99 18.72 -11.88
N GLU A 167 -8.93 19.13 -11.17
CA GLU A 167 -7.57 19.26 -11.75
C GLU A 167 -6.84 17.91 -11.86
N GLU A 168 -7.54 16.79 -11.64
CA GLU A 168 -6.99 15.42 -11.59
C GLU A 168 -5.88 15.21 -10.56
N LYS A 169 -5.82 16.03 -9.51
CA LYS A 169 -4.85 15.91 -8.43
C LYS A 169 -5.41 15.06 -7.28
N PRO A 170 -4.64 14.09 -6.75
CA PRO A 170 -5.08 13.27 -5.62
C PRO A 170 -5.11 14.07 -4.32
N LEU A 171 -6.12 13.85 -3.47
CA LEU A 171 -6.33 14.59 -2.21
C LEU A 171 -5.14 14.51 -1.22
N ARG A 172 -4.29 13.50 -1.31
CA ARG A 172 -3.07 13.42 -0.47
C ARG A 172 -2.07 14.54 -0.71
N LEU A 173 -2.19 15.28 -1.82
CA LEU A 173 -1.34 16.43 -2.14
C LEU A 173 -1.93 17.76 -1.64
N LEU A 174 -3.18 17.75 -1.19
CA LEU A 174 -3.81 18.95 -0.68
C LEU A 174 -3.50 19.11 0.82
N GLU A 175 -2.88 20.21 1.18
CA GLU A 175 -2.65 20.54 2.57
C GLU A 175 -3.96 20.89 3.28
N ILE A 176 -4.26 20.17 4.34
CA ILE A 176 -5.41 20.41 5.22
C ILE A 176 -4.95 20.46 6.67
N SER A 177 -5.59 21.31 7.45
CA SER A 177 -5.33 21.44 8.88
C SER A 177 -5.80 20.20 9.66
N ARG A 178 -5.32 20.04 10.88
CA ARG A 178 -5.78 18.97 11.79
C ARG A 178 -7.31 19.04 12.04
N GLU A 179 -7.86 20.24 12.12
CA GLU A 179 -9.30 20.44 12.34
C GLU A 179 -10.08 20.01 11.09
N GLU A 180 -9.63 20.40 9.90
CA GLU A 180 -10.22 19.98 8.62
C GLU A 180 -10.16 18.46 8.44
N HIS A 181 -9.02 17.85 8.80
CA HIS A 181 -8.88 16.39 8.76
C HIS A 181 -9.93 15.68 9.63
N LEU A 182 -10.26 16.22 10.82
CA LEU A 182 -11.29 15.67 11.69
C LEU A 182 -12.70 15.76 11.08
N LEU A 183 -12.98 16.75 10.23
CA LEU A 183 -14.28 16.88 9.57
C LEU A 183 -14.54 15.77 8.56
N VAL A 184 -13.48 15.29 7.88
CA VAL A 184 -13.58 14.33 6.77
C VAL A 184 -12.98 12.95 7.08
N LYS A 185 -12.56 12.73 8.33
CA LYS A 185 -11.88 11.49 8.76
C LYS A 185 -12.67 10.21 8.46
N SER A 186 -14.00 10.29 8.48
CA SER A 186 -14.89 9.14 8.22
C SER A 186 -15.28 8.98 6.75
N TYR A 187 -14.72 9.78 5.85
CA TYR A 187 -15.07 9.72 4.44
C TYR A 187 -14.17 8.73 3.69
N PRO A 188 -14.72 8.00 2.71
CA PRO A 188 -14.03 6.92 2.02
C PRO A 188 -13.12 7.44 0.89
N PHE A 189 -12.33 8.49 1.15
CA PHE A 189 -11.45 9.04 0.12
C PHE A 189 -10.28 8.12 -0.17
N LEU A 190 -10.23 7.61 -1.39
CA LEU A 190 -9.19 6.72 -1.87
C LEU A 190 -7.93 7.48 -2.31
N THR A 191 -8.09 8.68 -2.85
CA THR A 191 -6.96 9.51 -3.29
C THR A 191 -6.20 10.18 -2.14
N GLN A 192 -6.72 10.13 -0.91
CA GLN A 192 -5.95 10.46 0.31
C GLN A 192 -4.94 9.37 0.69
N ARG A 193 -5.15 8.14 0.23
CA ARG A 193 -4.28 7.00 0.51
C ARG A 193 -2.98 7.12 -0.28
N GLN A 194 -1.89 6.67 0.32
CA GLN A 194 -0.64 6.53 -0.42
C GLN A 194 -0.76 5.41 -1.45
N MET A 195 -0.13 5.60 -2.61
CA MET A 195 -0.14 4.62 -3.69
C MET A 195 1.28 4.20 -4.03
N ILE A 196 1.49 2.88 -4.03
CA ILE A 196 2.70 2.24 -4.50
C ILE A 196 2.37 1.60 -5.84
N VAL A 197 3.14 1.91 -6.85
CA VAL A 197 3.08 1.30 -8.18
C VAL A 197 4.10 0.16 -8.22
N ALA A 198 3.61 -1.07 -8.22
CA ALA A 198 4.41 -2.28 -8.35
C ALA A 198 4.49 -2.67 -9.83
N LEU A 199 5.59 -2.31 -10.50
CA LEU A 199 5.85 -2.70 -11.87
C LEU A 199 6.24 -4.16 -11.92
N ASN A 200 5.35 -5.00 -12.42
CA ASN A 200 5.61 -6.42 -12.64
C ASN A 200 6.33 -6.59 -13.98
N VAL A 201 7.60 -6.95 -13.91
CA VAL A 201 8.53 -7.07 -15.03
C VAL A 201 8.90 -8.52 -15.28
N SER A 202 9.40 -8.83 -16.47
CA SER A 202 10.08 -10.10 -16.73
C SER A 202 11.49 -10.10 -16.08
N GLU A 203 12.07 -11.29 -15.95
CA GLU A 203 13.44 -11.46 -15.48
C GLU A 203 14.42 -10.61 -16.29
N GLY A 204 14.33 -10.68 -17.63
CA GLY A 204 15.23 -9.93 -18.53
C GLY A 204 15.12 -8.41 -18.41
N GLN A 205 13.98 -7.89 -17.90
CA GLN A 205 13.77 -6.45 -17.67
C GLN A 205 14.23 -5.97 -16.30
N LEU A 206 14.57 -6.88 -15.39
CA LEU A 206 14.85 -6.53 -13.99
C LEU A 206 16.04 -5.58 -13.82
N ALA A 207 17.10 -5.81 -14.59
CA ALA A 207 18.32 -5.00 -14.56
C ALA A 207 18.13 -3.61 -15.21
N ASP A 208 17.19 -3.49 -16.16
CA ASP A 208 16.90 -2.23 -16.83
C ASP A 208 15.98 -1.36 -15.97
N LYS A 209 16.52 -0.22 -15.52
CA LYS A 209 15.80 0.78 -14.73
C LYS A 209 15.27 1.95 -15.56
N THR A 210 15.37 1.89 -16.89
CA THR A 210 14.96 2.98 -17.78
C THR A 210 13.46 3.23 -17.68
N LEU A 211 12.66 2.15 -17.74
CA LEU A 211 11.20 2.24 -17.65
C LEU A 211 10.75 2.86 -16.32
N ILE A 212 11.25 2.33 -15.20
CA ILE A 212 10.81 2.83 -13.88
C ILE A 212 11.20 4.29 -13.68
N ARG A 213 12.40 4.71 -14.11
CA ARG A 213 12.84 6.11 -14.05
C ARG A 213 11.99 7.03 -14.92
N GLY A 214 11.66 6.60 -16.15
CA GLY A 214 10.76 7.36 -17.03
C GLY A 214 9.38 7.57 -16.42
N LEU A 215 8.83 6.53 -15.74
CA LEU A 215 7.56 6.63 -15.04
C LEU A 215 7.65 7.51 -13.78
N GLU A 216 8.74 7.43 -13.02
CA GLU A 216 8.99 8.32 -11.88
C GLU A 216 9.05 9.79 -12.31
N GLU A 217 9.73 10.09 -13.41
CA GLU A 217 9.78 11.43 -13.99
C GLU A 217 8.41 11.89 -14.52
N ARG A 218 7.70 11.01 -15.26
CA ARG A 218 6.38 11.31 -15.84
C ARG A 218 5.33 11.62 -14.79
N PHE A 219 5.35 10.90 -13.67
CA PHE A 219 4.40 11.05 -12.56
C PHE A 219 4.99 11.81 -11.37
N ALA A 220 6.08 12.55 -11.59
CA ALA A 220 6.67 13.40 -10.56
C ALA A 220 5.64 14.40 -10.01
N GLY A 221 5.64 14.60 -8.69
CA GLY A 221 4.67 15.49 -8.03
C GLY A 221 3.31 14.89 -7.73
N LEU A 222 2.98 13.66 -8.19
CA LEU A 222 1.73 12.99 -7.84
C LEU A 222 1.82 12.11 -6.56
N GLY A 223 2.98 12.11 -5.89
CA GLY A 223 3.18 11.36 -4.65
C GLY A 223 3.03 9.84 -4.83
N LEU A 224 3.46 9.31 -5.99
CA LEU A 224 3.50 7.88 -6.25
C LEU A 224 4.87 7.32 -5.83
N LEU A 225 4.87 6.14 -5.22
CA LEU A 225 6.08 5.39 -4.92
C LEU A 225 6.18 4.22 -5.91
N PHE A 226 7.35 4.00 -6.49
CA PHE A 226 7.55 2.96 -7.49
C PHE A 226 8.43 1.84 -6.95
N VAL A 227 8.13 0.60 -7.36
CA VAL A 227 8.96 -0.58 -7.13
C VAL A 227 8.85 -1.52 -8.32
N GLN A 228 9.96 -2.15 -8.68
CA GLN A 228 10.03 -3.12 -9.79
C GLN A 228 10.13 -4.51 -9.21
N ILE A 229 9.26 -5.42 -9.66
CA ILE A 229 9.10 -6.77 -9.10
C ILE A 229 8.98 -7.77 -10.23
N PRO A 230 9.82 -8.82 -10.28
CA PRO A 230 9.67 -9.94 -11.18
C PRO A 230 8.80 -11.03 -10.53
N ALA A 231 7.48 -10.80 -10.42
CA ALA A 231 6.61 -11.63 -9.59
C ALA A 231 6.62 -13.12 -9.97
N GLN A 232 6.74 -13.47 -11.27
CA GLN A 232 6.79 -14.86 -11.69
C GLN A 232 8.11 -15.50 -11.29
N ALA A 233 9.23 -14.86 -11.56
CA ALA A 233 10.55 -15.38 -11.21
C ALA A 233 10.71 -15.61 -9.70
N GLU A 234 10.18 -14.68 -8.88
CA GLU A 234 10.17 -14.89 -7.42
C GLU A 234 9.26 -16.03 -6.98
N ALA A 235 8.12 -16.24 -7.66
CA ALA A 235 7.27 -17.40 -7.37
C ALA A 235 7.97 -18.71 -7.70
N ASP A 236 8.72 -18.75 -8.80
CA ASP A 236 9.51 -19.92 -9.19
C ASP A 236 10.63 -20.19 -8.17
N ILE A 237 11.32 -19.15 -7.70
CA ILE A 237 12.33 -19.25 -6.64
C ILE A 237 11.73 -19.75 -5.32
N GLN A 238 10.55 -19.24 -4.91
CA GLN A 238 9.88 -19.72 -3.70
C GLN A 238 9.48 -21.20 -3.79
N GLY A 239 9.26 -21.72 -4.99
CA GLY A 239 8.98 -23.13 -5.26
C GLY A 239 10.17 -24.07 -5.08
N LEU A 240 11.41 -23.57 -5.00
CA LEU A 240 12.61 -24.38 -4.76
C LEU A 240 12.62 -24.93 -3.32
N GLU A 241 13.11 -26.15 -3.17
CA GLU A 241 13.10 -26.84 -1.87
C GLU A 241 14.19 -26.33 -0.92
N SER A 242 15.36 -26.01 -1.46
CA SER A 242 16.55 -25.62 -0.70
C SER A 242 16.68 -24.10 -0.57
N GLU A 243 17.00 -23.60 0.62
CA GLU A 243 17.31 -22.20 0.86
C GLU A 243 18.60 -21.78 0.15
N GLU A 244 19.56 -22.68 0.03
CA GLU A 244 20.81 -22.47 -0.68
C GLU A 244 20.56 -22.24 -2.17
N GLU A 245 19.72 -23.08 -2.81
CA GLU A 245 19.31 -22.92 -4.21
C GLU A 245 18.57 -21.59 -4.43
N ARG A 246 17.69 -21.20 -3.51
CA ARG A 246 16.99 -19.90 -3.59
C ARG A 246 17.96 -18.72 -3.60
N LEU A 247 18.94 -18.73 -2.69
CA LEU A 247 19.94 -17.66 -2.60
C LEU A 247 20.85 -17.63 -3.83
N GLU A 248 21.24 -18.79 -4.37
CA GLU A 248 22.04 -18.88 -5.59
C GLU A 248 21.27 -18.31 -6.80
N PHE A 249 20.02 -18.72 -6.97
CA PHE A 249 19.15 -18.22 -8.04
C PHE A 249 18.90 -16.72 -7.95
N MET A 250 18.61 -16.21 -6.74
CA MET A 250 18.47 -14.77 -6.52
C MET A 250 19.73 -14.00 -6.92
N LYS A 251 20.90 -14.56 -6.61
CA LYS A 251 22.18 -13.94 -6.95
C LYS A 251 22.44 -13.97 -8.47
N GLU A 252 22.16 -15.08 -9.14
CA GLU A 252 22.26 -15.19 -10.60
C GLU A 252 21.36 -14.21 -11.32
N MET A 253 20.13 -14.02 -10.84
CA MET A 253 19.16 -13.07 -11.38
C MET A 253 19.45 -11.61 -11.00
N GLY A 254 20.46 -11.37 -10.18
CA GLY A 254 20.76 -10.01 -9.71
C GLY A 254 19.66 -9.40 -8.84
N LEU A 255 18.85 -10.24 -8.17
CA LEU A 255 17.86 -9.83 -7.21
C LEU A 255 18.54 -9.45 -5.88
N PRO A 256 18.59 -8.16 -5.53
CA PRO A 256 19.24 -7.74 -4.28
C PRO A 256 18.40 -8.13 -3.06
N ASP A 257 17.11 -8.34 -3.26
CA ASP A 257 16.13 -8.61 -2.20
C ASP A 257 14.85 -9.23 -2.77
N THR A 258 13.99 -9.78 -1.92
CA THR A 258 12.70 -10.33 -2.31
C THR A 258 11.65 -9.24 -2.52
N ALA A 259 10.64 -9.51 -3.36
CA ALA A 259 9.48 -8.61 -3.52
C ALA A 259 8.80 -8.33 -2.18
N LEU A 260 8.71 -9.32 -1.33
CA LEU A 260 8.16 -9.18 0.02
C LEU A 260 8.92 -8.10 0.81
N HIS A 261 10.24 -8.14 0.82
CA HIS A 261 11.05 -7.15 1.54
C HIS A 261 10.94 -5.75 0.91
N LEU A 262 11.10 -5.66 -0.41
CA LEU A 262 11.01 -4.39 -1.14
C LEU A 262 9.65 -3.73 -0.96
N LEU A 263 8.56 -4.49 -1.09
CA LEU A 263 7.21 -3.97 -0.90
C LEU A 263 6.92 -3.60 0.55
N THR A 264 7.31 -4.43 1.51
CA THR A 264 7.07 -4.09 2.92
C THR A 264 7.83 -2.84 3.33
N ALA A 265 9.05 -2.64 2.86
CA ALA A 265 9.80 -1.41 3.06
C ALA A 265 9.09 -0.18 2.46
N LYS A 266 8.61 -0.30 1.21
CA LYS A 266 7.84 0.76 0.55
C LYS A 266 6.49 1.03 1.21
N PHE A 267 5.82 0.02 1.74
CA PHE A 267 4.60 0.20 2.51
C PHE A 267 4.83 0.97 3.81
N ILE A 268 5.86 0.61 4.56
CA ILE A 268 6.23 1.29 5.80
C ILE A 268 6.53 2.77 5.51
N GLU A 269 7.29 3.05 4.45
CA GLU A 269 7.57 4.40 3.94
C GLU A 269 6.28 5.14 3.59
N ALA A 270 5.40 4.52 2.78
CA ALA A 270 4.17 5.10 2.29
C ALA A 270 3.23 5.57 3.41
N VAL A 271 3.12 4.79 4.49
CA VAL A 271 2.25 5.14 5.62
C VAL A 271 2.97 5.97 6.69
N GLY A 272 4.20 6.40 6.43
CA GLY A 272 4.99 7.23 7.33
C GLY A 272 5.33 6.54 8.65
N LEU A 273 5.61 5.24 8.61
CA LEU A 273 6.02 4.45 9.77
C LEU A 273 7.52 4.17 9.75
N ILE A 274 8.04 3.92 10.92
CA ILE A 274 9.38 3.33 11.12
C ILE A 274 9.24 2.09 12.01
N SER A 275 10.12 1.12 11.81
CA SER A 275 10.19 -0.04 12.69
C SER A 275 11.24 0.16 13.77
N PHE A 276 10.93 -0.30 14.99
CA PHE A 276 11.86 -0.44 16.09
C PHE A 276 11.72 -1.83 16.72
N PHE A 277 12.70 -2.21 17.51
CA PHE A 277 12.78 -3.55 18.10
C PHE A 277 12.90 -3.46 19.60
N THR A 278 12.31 -4.42 20.30
CA THR A 278 12.56 -4.65 21.71
C THR A 278 13.18 -6.01 21.88
N ALA A 279 14.37 -6.04 22.53
CA ALA A 279 15.06 -7.26 22.89
C ALA A 279 15.09 -7.34 24.43
N ALA A 280 14.12 -8.06 25.01
CA ALA A 280 14.02 -8.19 26.47
C ALA A 280 14.01 -9.67 26.85
N SER A 281 14.81 -10.03 27.81
CA SER A 281 15.03 -11.32 28.47
C SER A 281 14.86 -12.61 27.64
N ASN A 282 13.82 -12.80 26.85
CA ASN A 282 13.58 -14.01 26.05
C ASN A 282 12.78 -13.74 24.76
N GLU A 283 12.42 -12.51 24.46
CA GLU A 283 11.64 -12.16 23.26
C GLU A 283 12.31 -11.04 22.47
N LEU A 284 12.47 -11.24 21.17
CA LEU A 284 12.74 -10.19 20.20
C LEU A 284 11.43 -9.87 19.49
N ARG A 285 11.00 -8.61 19.54
CA ARG A 285 9.76 -8.18 18.90
C ARG A 285 9.96 -6.92 18.08
N GLN A 286 9.40 -6.92 16.88
CA GLN A 286 9.35 -5.80 15.96
C GLN A 286 8.05 -5.01 16.13
N TRP A 287 8.16 -3.69 16.13
CA TRP A 287 7.06 -2.75 16.31
C TRP A 287 7.07 -1.68 15.24
N PHE A 288 5.92 -1.06 15.01
CA PHE A 288 5.80 0.14 14.19
C PHE A 288 5.40 1.35 15.02
N VAL A 289 6.00 2.48 14.68
CA VAL A 289 5.64 3.79 15.20
C VAL A 289 5.67 4.81 14.07
N ARG A 290 4.93 5.90 14.18
CA ARG A 290 4.99 6.99 13.20
C ARG A 290 6.38 7.62 13.19
N ALA A 291 6.88 7.96 12.01
CA ALA A 291 8.11 8.73 11.88
C ALA A 291 7.95 10.08 12.64
N GLY A 292 8.93 10.43 13.45
CA GLY A 292 8.86 11.61 14.30
C GLY A 292 8.10 11.43 15.63
N ALA A 293 7.61 10.23 15.95
CA ALA A 293 7.00 9.95 17.25
C ALA A 293 8.02 10.16 18.39
N LEU A 294 7.54 10.67 19.52
CA LEU A 294 8.35 10.86 20.70
C LEU A 294 8.58 9.53 21.45
N ALA A 295 9.65 9.45 22.23
CA ALA A 295 9.99 8.25 22.98
C ALA A 295 8.87 7.74 23.93
N PRO A 296 8.10 8.59 24.63
CA PRO A 296 6.93 8.13 25.40
C PRO A 296 5.86 7.44 24.53
N GLU A 297 5.55 7.99 23.35
CA GLU A 297 4.58 7.40 22.40
C GLU A 297 5.08 6.06 21.89
N THR A 298 6.38 5.94 21.62
CA THR A 298 7.03 4.69 21.21
C THR A 298 6.93 3.64 22.33
N ALA A 299 7.16 4.02 23.59
CA ALA A 299 6.96 3.14 24.75
C ALA A 299 5.49 2.71 24.90
N GLY A 300 4.56 3.61 24.59
CA GLY A 300 3.11 3.35 24.57
C GLY A 300 2.70 2.25 23.59
N LYS A 301 3.44 2.07 22.49
CA LYS A 301 3.22 0.95 21.54
C LYS A 301 3.51 -0.41 22.16
N ILE A 302 4.44 -0.46 23.13
CA ILE A 302 4.78 -1.69 23.85
C ILE A 302 3.70 -1.98 24.91
N HIS A 303 3.42 -0.97 25.75
CA HIS A 303 2.37 -1.04 26.77
C HIS A 303 1.98 0.38 27.24
N GLY A 304 0.66 0.63 27.44
CA GLY A 304 0.18 1.95 27.88
C GLY A 304 0.74 2.41 29.24
N ASP A 305 1.11 1.51 30.13
CA ASP A 305 1.74 1.87 31.41
C ASP A 305 3.18 2.39 31.20
N MET A 306 3.87 1.92 30.17
CA MET A 306 5.22 2.41 29.84
C MET A 306 5.17 3.84 29.28
N GLU A 307 4.10 4.22 28.58
CA GLU A 307 3.89 5.61 28.16
C GLU A 307 3.69 6.53 29.38
N ARG A 308 2.79 6.14 30.28
CA ARG A 308 2.44 6.92 31.47
C ARG A 308 3.60 7.04 32.48
N GLY A 309 4.37 5.98 32.61
CA GLY A 309 5.51 5.90 33.51
C GLY A 309 6.85 6.19 32.85
N PHE A 310 6.87 6.73 31.63
CA PHE A 310 8.10 6.92 30.88
C PHE A 310 9.06 7.92 31.56
N ILE A 311 10.27 7.47 31.80
CA ILE A 311 11.33 8.32 32.35
C ILE A 311 12.47 8.48 31.34
N ARG A 312 12.98 7.36 30.83
CA ARG A 312 14.06 7.31 29.83
C ARG A 312 14.07 5.99 29.10
N ALA A 313 14.64 5.98 27.91
CA ALA A 313 14.96 4.77 27.16
C ALA A 313 16.44 4.79 26.75
N GLU A 314 17.03 3.62 26.67
CA GLU A 314 18.30 3.40 26.00
C GLU A 314 18.01 2.87 24.59
N VAL A 315 18.56 3.53 23.58
CA VAL A 315 18.35 3.21 22.18
C VAL A 315 19.71 2.92 21.54
N VAL A 316 19.80 1.78 20.86
CA VAL A 316 20.98 1.40 20.08
C VAL A 316 20.59 1.46 18.60
N HIS A 317 21.45 2.08 17.79
CA HIS A 317 21.27 2.26 16.35
C HIS A 317 21.97 1.17 15.56
#